data_adae6d78018b3c314140b6182aa307ff
#
_entry.id   adae6d78018b3c314140b6182aa307ff
#
_cell.length_a   1.000
_cell.length_b   1.000
_cell.length_c   1.000
_cell.angle_alpha   90.00
_cell.angle_beta   90.00
_cell.angle_gamma   90.00
#
_symmetry.space_group_name_H-M   'P 1'
#
loop_
_entity.id
_entity.type
_entity.pdbx_description
1 polymer ?
#
loop_
_entity_poly.entity_id
_entity_poly.type
_entity_poly.pdbx_seq_one_letter_code
_entity_poly.pdbx_strand_id
1 'polypeptide(L)'
;YIDGTKIEANANKYTWVWKKSCIKSRNNVFGKLSALLEDINAYMALYQRAVFEVRQEYAIEYVEYILGTFLNAAGMTVEDFVHGKGKHKTAIQRLYEKVYDCYKKLKSYAQKIEICGEDRNSYSKTDTDATFMRFKKDHMKNDQLLPGYNLQMVVCDEFIAHYGVYA
;
A
#
# COMPACT_ATOMS: atom_id res chain seq x y z
N TYR A 1 -40.01 1.45 9.30
CA TYR A 1 -39.15 2.37 8.54
C TYR A 1 -37.68 1.98 8.70
N ILE A 2 -36.82 2.49 7.82
CA ILE A 2 -35.37 2.29 7.89
C ILE A 2 -34.74 3.63 8.30
N ASP A 3 -33.93 3.62 9.33
CA ASP A 3 -33.16 4.78 9.79
C ASP A 3 -31.66 4.46 9.85
N GLY A 4 -30.86 5.44 9.54
CA GLY A 4 -29.41 5.32 9.53
C GLY A 4 -28.73 6.42 10.35
N THR A 5 -27.83 6.02 11.24
CA THR A 5 -27.03 6.95 12.01
C THR A 5 -25.54 6.63 11.91
N LYS A 6 -24.71 7.64 12.08
CA LYS A 6 -23.25 7.47 12.10
C LYS A 6 -22.75 7.46 13.52
N ILE A 7 -21.93 6.48 13.84
CA ILE A 7 -21.31 6.30 15.16
C ILE A 7 -19.81 6.55 15.02
N GLU A 8 -19.24 7.42 15.87
CA GLU A 8 -17.81 7.68 15.88
C GLU A 8 -17.06 6.46 16.45
N ALA A 9 -16.01 6.03 15.73
CA ALA A 9 -15.13 4.95 16.19
C ALA A 9 -14.16 5.46 17.25
N ASN A 10 -13.79 4.61 18.20
CA ASN A 10 -12.74 4.91 19.16
C ASN A 10 -11.35 4.74 18.50
N ALA A 11 -11.06 5.62 17.54
CA ALA A 11 -9.87 5.56 16.73
C ALA A 11 -9.20 6.94 16.62
N ASN A 12 -7.90 6.94 16.28
CA ASN A 12 -7.16 8.18 16.12
C ASN A 12 -7.69 8.98 14.92
N LYS A 13 -8.11 10.22 15.18
CA LYS A 13 -8.71 11.12 14.19
C LYS A 13 -7.74 11.60 13.09
N TYR A 14 -6.42 11.48 13.32
CA TYR A 14 -5.40 12.07 12.44
C TYR A 14 -4.55 11.05 11.71
N THR A 15 -4.77 9.74 11.92
CA THR A 15 -4.00 8.68 11.27
C THR A 15 -4.89 7.85 10.37
N TRP A 16 -4.94 8.23 9.11
CA TRP A 16 -5.73 7.52 8.09
C TRP A 16 -4.90 7.09 6.89
N VAL A 17 -5.47 6.18 6.11
CA VAL A 17 -4.95 5.72 4.83
C VAL A 17 -6.02 5.95 3.76
N TRP A 18 -5.64 6.63 2.67
CA TRP A 18 -6.51 6.86 1.53
C TRP A 18 -6.16 5.90 0.40
N LYS A 19 -7.15 5.10 -0.08
CA LYS A 19 -6.99 4.15 -1.18
C LYS A 19 -6.42 4.82 -2.43
N LYS A 20 -7.00 5.95 -2.84
CA LYS A 20 -6.55 6.71 -4.02
C LYS A 20 -5.08 7.17 -3.90
N SER A 21 -4.65 7.59 -2.73
CA SER A 21 -3.26 7.97 -2.46
C SER A 21 -2.31 6.78 -2.54
N CYS A 22 -2.73 5.61 -2.02
CA CYS A 22 -1.95 4.37 -2.11
C CYS A 22 -1.79 3.91 -3.56
N ILE A 23 -2.87 3.97 -4.37
CA ILE A 23 -2.82 3.63 -5.80
C ILE A 23 -1.87 4.57 -6.55
N LYS A 24 -1.98 5.90 -6.35
CA LYS A 24 -1.06 6.88 -6.96
C LYS A 24 0.39 6.61 -6.58
N SER A 25 0.66 6.34 -5.30
CA SER A 25 2.00 6.04 -4.81
C SER A 25 2.54 4.73 -5.36
N ARG A 26 1.70 3.69 -5.50
CA ARG A 26 2.04 2.43 -6.14
C ARG A 26 2.46 2.65 -7.61
N ASN A 27 1.68 3.41 -8.36
CA ASN A 27 1.99 3.70 -9.77
C ASN A 27 3.31 4.49 -9.92
N ASN A 28 3.61 5.40 -8.99
CA ASN A 28 4.91 6.08 -8.96
C ASN A 28 6.07 5.09 -8.69
N VAL A 29 5.83 4.04 -7.90
CA VAL A 29 6.85 2.98 -7.68
C VAL A 29 7.04 2.15 -8.95
N PHE A 30 6.00 1.89 -9.74
CA PHE A 30 6.13 1.21 -11.04
C PHE A 30 7.04 1.97 -11.99
N GLY A 31 6.87 3.29 -12.11
CA GLY A 31 7.76 4.11 -12.95
C GLY A 31 9.24 4.08 -12.47
N LYS A 32 9.46 4.06 -11.15
CA LYS A 32 10.82 3.90 -10.61
C LYS A 32 11.41 2.52 -10.87
N LEU A 33 10.60 1.47 -10.79
CA LEU A 33 11.04 0.11 -11.12
C LEU A 33 11.42 0.00 -12.59
N SER A 34 10.64 0.58 -13.52
CA SER A 34 10.97 0.58 -14.94
C SER A 34 12.36 1.17 -15.19
N ALA A 35 12.65 2.36 -14.63
CA ALA A 35 13.97 2.97 -14.75
C ALA A 35 15.10 2.13 -14.13
N LEU A 36 14.85 1.52 -12.95
CA LEU A 36 15.84 0.62 -12.33
C LEU A 36 16.08 -0.65 -13.13
N LEU A 37 15.05 -1.17 -13.82
CA LEU A 37 15.18 -2.34 -14.68
C LEU A 37 15.97 -2.04 -15.94
N GLU A 38 15.88 -0.82 -16.47
CA GLU A 38 16.75 -0.39 -17.58
C GLU A 38 18.22 -0.41 -17.16
N ASP A 39 18.55 0.12 -15.97
CA ASP A 39 19.91 0.09 -15.41
C ASP A 39 20.39 -1.37 -15.17
N ILE A 40 19.52 -2.23 -14.64
CA ILE A 40 19.83 -3.65 -14.39
C ILE A 40 20.03 -4.37 -15.71
N ASN A 41 19.16 -4.15 -16.70
CA ASN A 41 19.27 -4.77 -18.02
C ASN A 41 20.55 -4.36 -18.75
N ALA A 42 20.96 -3.10 -18.64
CA ALA A 42 22.24 -2.64 -19.16
C ALA A 42 23.41 -3.40 -18.52
N TYR A 43 23.36 -3.62 -17.19
CA TYR A 43 24.33 -4.43 -16.47
C TYR A 43 24.30 -5.90 -16.92
N MET A 44 23.12 -6.50 -17.02
CA MET A 44 22.95 -7.91 -17.42
C MET A 44 23.44 -8.17 -18.84
N ALA A 45 23.22 -7.21 -19.76
CA ALA A 45 23.69 -7.30 -21.14
C ALA A 45 25.22 -7.33 -21.26
N LEU A 46 25.95 -6.62 -20.40
CA LEU A 46 27.42 -6.66 -20.35
C LEU A 46 27.98 -8.06 -20.09
N TYR A 47 27.22 -8.89 -19.37
CA TYR A 47 27.60 -10.27 -19.03
C TYR A 47 26.87 -11.33 -19.84
N GLN A 48 26.23 -10.93 -20.97
CA GLN A 48 25.46 -11.81 -21.86
C GLN A 48 24.38 -12.63 -21.11
N ARG A 49 23.77 -12.01 -20.09
CA ARG A 49 22.67 -12.61 -19.32
C ARG A 49 21.32 -12.20 -19.87
N ALA A 50 20.29 -13.01 -19.57
CA ALA A 50 18.91 -12.68 -19.93
C ALA A 50 18.48 -11.34 -19.30
N VAL A 51 17.79 -10.50 -20.07
CA VAL A 51 17.26 -9.22 -19.63
C VAL A 51 15.83 -9.39 -19.09
N PHE A 52 15.44 -8.50 -18.16
CA PHE A 52 14.09 -8.46 -17.63
C PHE A 52 13.18 -7.63 -18.50
N GLU A 53 11.93 -8.06 -18.63
CA GLU A 53 10.91 -7.31 -19.33
C GLU A 53 10.51 -6.06 -18.53
N VAL A 54 10.58 -4.90 -19.16
CA VAL A 54 10.09 -3.64 -18.58
C VAL A 54 8.59 -3.53 -18.84
N ARG A 55 7.80 -3.33 -17.78
CA ARG A 55 6.33 -3.33 -17.80
C ARG A 55 5.79 -2.01 -17.27
N GLN A 56 4.52 -1.73 -17.52
CA GLN A 56 3.82 -0.59 -16.93
C GLN A 56 3.37 -0.88 -15.50
N GLU A 57 3.05 -2.14 -15.19
CA GLU A 57 2.65 -2.61 -13.88
C GLU A 57 3.43 -3.86 -13.51
N TYR A 58 3.73 -4.02 -12.23
CA TYR A 58 4.55 -5.11 -11.72
C TYR A 58 3.80 -5.87 -10.64
N ALA A 59 3.63 -7.16 -10.84
CA ALA A 59 3.22 -8.10 -9.80
C ALA A 59 4.35 -8.27 -8.77
N ILE A 60 4.01 -8.50 -7.51
CA ILE A 60 4.98 -8.66 -6.41
C ILE A 60 5.90 -9.83 -6.69
N GLU A 61 5.35 -10.94 -7.17
CA GLU A 61 6.07 -12.17 -7.51
C GLU A 61 7.12 -11.94 -8.61
N TYR A 62 6.79 -11.08 -9.59
CA TYR A 62 7.74 -10.74 -10.63
C TYR A 62 8.91 -9.91 -10.09
N VAL A 63 8.68 -9.01 -9.15
CA VAL A 63 9.76 -8.24 -8.50
C VAL A 63 10.62 -9.15 -7.63
N GLU A 64 10.05 -10.14 -6.94
CA GLU A 64 10.80 -11.17 -6.21
C GLU A 64 11.68 -12.01 -7.15
N TYR A 65 11.13 -12.41 -8.30
CA TYR A 65 11.89 -13.11 -9.34
C TYR A 65 13.08 -12.28 -9.84
N ILE A 66 12.88 -10.98 -10.10
CA ILE A 66 13.96 -10.06 -10.51
C ILE A 66 15.07 -10.01 -9.45
N LEU A 67 14.70 -9.83 -8.18
CA LEU A 67 15.65 -9.74 -7.07
C LEU A 67 16.52 -11.00 -6.97
N GLY A 68 15.92 -12.19 -7.00
CA GLY A 68 16.63 -13.47 -6.94
C GLY A 68 17.52 -13.71 -8.16
N THR A 69 16.98 -13.48 -9.36
CA THR A 69 17.70 -13.73 -10.60
C THR A 69 18.87 -12.76 -10.78
N PHE A 70 18.70 -11.48 -10.42
CA PHE A 70 19.76 -10.48 -10.52
C PHE A 70 20.97 -10.81 -9.65
N LEU A 71 20.77 -11.20 -8.38
CA LEU A 71 21.85 -11.62 -7.48
C LEU A 71 22.55 -12.89 -7.97
N ASN A 72 21.78 -13.90 -8.39
CA ASN A 72 22.34 -15.13 -8.92
C ASN A 72 23.18 -14.88 -10.17
N ALA A 73 22.72 -14.02 -11.09
CA ALA A 73 23.48 -13.64 -12.28
C ALA A 73 24.77 -12.89 -11.96
N ALA A 74 24.77 -12.12 -10.88
CA ALA A 74 25.94 -11.40 -10.38
C ALA A 74 26.91 -12.30 -9.58
N GLY A 75 26.53 -13.55 -9.29
CA GLY A 75 27.32 -14.45 -8.44
C GLY A 75 27.45 -13.97 -6.99
N MET A 76 26.45 -13.23 -6.51
CA MET A 76 26.44 -12.63 -5.17
C MET A 76 25.25 -13.14 -4.37
N THR A 77 25.37 -13.07 -3.06
CA THR A 77 24.30 -13.29 -2.09
C THR A 77 24.10 -12.03 -1.24
N VAL A 78 23.02 -11.97 -0.49
CA VAL A 78 22.77 -10.85 0.45
C VAL A 78 23.82 -10.78 1.56
N GLU A 79 24.47 -11.90 1.87
CA GLU A 79 25.52 -11.99 2.88
C GLU A 79 26.81 -11.28 2.45
N ASP A 80 27.03 -11.13 1.13
CA ASP A 80 28.18 -10.40 0.57
C ASP A 80 28.02 -8.87 0.65
N PHE A 81 26.87 -8.39 1.12
CA PHE A 81 26.58 -6.96 1.17
C PHE A 81 27.33 -6.29 2.31
N VAL A 82 27.96 -5.17 1.98
CA VAL A 82 28.69 -4.38 2.96
C VAL A 82 27.78 -3.31 3.56
N HIS A 83 27.84 -3.18 4.89
CA HIS A 83 27.08 -2.20 5.65
C HIS A 83 28.02 -1.42 6.59
N GLY A 84 27.65 -0.19 6.89
CA GLY A 84 28.35 0.65 7.87
C GLY A 84 29.06 1.86 7.28
N LYS A 85 29.49 2.74 8.19
CA LYS A 85 30.15 4.01 7.84
C LYS A 85 31.55 3.75 7.25
N GLY A 86 31.85 4.38 6.11
CA GLY A 86 33.14 4.23 5.45
C GLY A 86 33.30 3.02 4.52
N LYS A 87 32.28 2.15 4.42
CA LYS A 87 32.28 1.03 3.46
C LYS A 87 31.61 1.42 2.15
N HIS A 88 32.25 1.08 1.03
CA HIS A 88 31.75 1.39 -0.30
C HIS A 88 30.90 0.22 -0.83
N LYS A 89 29.61 0.47 -1.05
CA LYS A 89 28.70 -0.49 -1.67
C LYS A 89 29.03 -0.67 -3.15
N THR A 90 28.95 -1.91 -3.63
CA THR A 90 29.08 -2.22 -5.06
C THR A 90 27.90 -1.62 -5.86
N ALA A 91 28.04 -1.49 -7.17
CA ALA A 91 26.95 -1.06 -8.04
C ALA A 91 25.76 -2.03 -7.97
N ILE A 92 26.05 -3.34 -7.92
CA ILE A 92 25.06 -4.43 -7.79
C ILE A 92 24.26 -4.26 -6.50
N GLN A 93 24.95 -4.09 -5.37
CA GLN A 93 24.29 -3.91 -4.07
C GLN A 93 23.37 -2.67 -4.08
N ARG A 94 23.83 -1.55 -4.65
CA ARG A 94 23.00 -0.32 -4.74
C ARG A 94 21.75 -0.53 -5.60
N LEU A 95 21.85 -1.20 -6.74
CA LEU A 95 20.71 -1.51 -7.60
C LEU A 95 19.73 -2.45 -6.89
N TYR A 96 20.25 -3.53 -6.30
CA TYR A 96 19.45 -4.48 -5.54
C TYR A 96 18.68 -3.79 -4.40
N GLU A 97 19.35 -3.00 -3.56
CA GLU A 97 18.73 -2.30 -2.45
C GLU A 97 17.60 -1.35 -2.90
N LYS A 98 17.79 -0.64 -4.02
CA LYS A 98 16.75 0.22 -4.61
C LYS A 98 15.52 -0.58 -5.08
N VAL A 99 15.74 -1.71 -5.75
CA VAL A 99 14.63 -2.59 -6.17
C VAL A 99 13.94 -3.22 -4.96
N TYR A 100 14.70 -3.65 -3.96
CA TYR A 100 14.18 -4.19 -2.72
C TYR A 100 13.35 -3.17 -1.94
N ASP A 101 13.74 -1.89 -1.94
CA ASP A 101 12.94 -0.80 -1.36
C ASP A 101 11.63 -0.57 -2.13
N CYS A 102 11.66 -0.68 -3.47
CA CYS A 102 10.45 -0.66 -4.28
C CYS A 102 9.53 -1.85 -3.95
N TYR A 103 10.09 -3.05 -3.83
CA TYR A 103 9.37 -4.27 -3.44
C TYR A 103 8.64 -4.10 -2.09
N LYS A 104 9.35 -3.63 -1.05
CA LYS A 104 8.74 -3.37 0.27
C LYS A 104 7.57 -2.38 0.19
N LYS A 105 7.74 -1.31 -0.61
CA LYS A 105 6.68 -0.32 -0.81
C LYS A 105 5.48 -0.90 -1.55
N LEU A 106 5.71 -1.69 -2.60
CA LEU A 106 4.63 -2.35 -3.34
C LEU A 106 3.82 -3.27 -2.43
N LYS A 107 4.49 -4.11 -1.64
CA LYS A 107 3.85 -5.00 -0.66
C LYS A 107 3.02 -4.22 0.36
N SER A 108 3.56 -3.11 0.89
CA SER A 108 2.83 -2.24 1.81
C SER A 108 1.60 -1.58 1.16
N TYR A 109 1.71 -1.13 -0.10
CA TYR A 109 0.57 -0.53 -0.80
C TYR A 109 -0.49 -1.57 -1.18
N ALA A 110 -0.09 -2.77 -1.58
CA ALA A 110 -1.01 -3.87 -1.86
C ALA A 110 -1.85 -4.20 -0.62
N GLN A 111 -1.22 -4.39 0.54
CA GLN A 111 -1.92 -4.62 1.81
C GLN A 111 -2.88 -3.48 2.18
N LYS A 112 -2.47 -2.22 2.01
CA LYS A 112 -3.33 -1.07 2.30
C LYS A 112 -4.54 -0.97 1.39
N ILE A 113 -4.38 -1.31 0.12
CA ILE A 113 -5.48 -1.34 -0.86
C ILE A 113 -6.42 -2.49 -0.56
N GLU A 114 -5.90 -3.65 -0.18
CA GLU A 114 -6.66 -4.83 0.22
C GLU A 114 -7.51 -4.57 1.46
N ILE A 115 -6.96 -3.92 2.51
CA ILE A 115 -7.72 -3.51 3.71
C ILE A 115 -8.88 -2.57 3.34
N CYS A 116 -8.70 -1.66 2.37
CA CYS A 116 -9.79 -0.81 1.90
C CYS A 116 -10.90 -1.61 1.23
N GLY A 117 -10.58 -2.75 0.60
CA GLY A 117 -11.55 -3.49 -0.21
C GLY A 117 -12.07 -2.70 -1.41
N GLU A 118 -13.21 -3.11 -1.98
CA GLU A 118 -13.79 -2.46 -3.17
C GLU A 118 -14.58 -1.20 -2.81
N ASP A 119 -15.35 -1.24 -1.75
CA ASP A 119 -16.36 -0.25 -1.41
C ASP A 119 -15.84 0.96 -0.62
N ARG A 120 -14.71 0.80 0.10
CA ARG A 120 -14.16 1.85 0.95
C ARG A 120 -13.06 2.66 0.29
N ASN A 121 -13.05 3.95 0.56
CA ASN A 121 -12.03 4.86 0.07
C ASN A 121 -10.90 5.13 1.08
N SER A 122 -11.11 4.78 2.34
CA SER A 122 -10.17 5.04 3.43
C SER A 122 -10.39 4.10 4.61
N TYR A 123 -9.40 4.03 5.48
CA TYR A 123 -9.52 3.40 6.80
C TYR A 123 -8.63 4.10 7.84
N SER A 124 -8.94 3.93 9.12
CA SER A 124 -8.08 4.38 10.22
C SER A 124 -6.96 3.36 10.48
N LYS A 125 -5.74 3.83 10.75
CA LYS A 125 -4.62 2.94 11.11
C LYS A 125 -4.81 2.23 12.46
N THR A 126 -5.58 2.82 13.36
CA THR A 126 -5.84 2.30 14.70
C THR A 126 -7.09 1.45 14.79
N ASP A 127 -7.96 1.56 13.78
CA ASP A 127 -9.17 0.75 13.61
C ASP A 127 -9.41 0.56 12.11
N THR A 128 -8.96 -0.57 11.57
CA THR A 128 -8.98 -0.85 10.13
C THR A 128 -10.38 -1.02 9.57
N ASP A 129 -11.37 -1.25 10.42
CA ASP A 129 -12.76 -1.42 10.02
C ASP A 129 -13.52 -0.08 9.97
N ALA A 130 -13.00 0.96 10.63
CA ALA A 130 -13.59 2.30 10.59
C ALA A 130 -13.21 3.06 9.32
N THR A 131 -14.20 3.71 8.71
CA THR A 131 -14.03 4.56 7.52
C THR A 131 -14.14 6.03 7.91
N PHE A 132 -13.38 6.90 7.24
CA PHE A 132 -13.50 8.34 7.43
C PHE A 132 -14.74 8.89 6.73
N MET A 133 -15.64 9.45 7.54
CA MET A 133 -16.91 10.00 7.07
C MET A 133 -17.25 11.33 7.73
N ARG A 134 -18.07 12.12 7.07
CA ARG A 134 -18.62 13.36 7.63
C ARG A 134 -19.79 13.00 8.55
N PHE A 135 -19.81 13.54 9.76
CA PHE A 135 -20.90 13.41 10.71
C PHE A 135 -21.88 14.60 10.57
N LYS A 136 -23.17 14.35 10.79
CA LYS A 136 -24.23 15.40 10.76
C LYS A 136 -24.02 16.46 11.85
N LYS A 137 -23.51 16.06 13.04
CA LYS A 137 -23.21 16.93 14.15
C LYS A 137 -21.71 17.26 14.16
N ASP A 138 -21.32 18.22 13.36
CA ASP A 138 -19.99 18.82 13.45
C ASP A 138 -20.03 20.02 14.39
N HIS A 139 -19.61 19.82 15.62
CA HIS A 139 -19.59 20.89 16.63
C HIS A 139 -18.65 22.04 16.28
N MET A 140 -17.61 21.77 15.50
CA MET A 140 -16.61 22.76 15.07
C MET A 140 -16.99 23.44 13.76
N LYS A 141 -17.99 22.96 13.04
CA LYS A 141 -18.45 23.45 11.71
C LYS A 141 -17.31 23.58 10.69
N ASN A 142 -16.32 22.69 10.75
CA ASN A 142 -15.15 22.69 9.89
C ASN A 142 -15.15 21.55 8.87
N ASP A 143 -16.27 20.82 8.77
CA ASP A 143 -16.44 19.68 7.87
C ASP A 143 -15.39 18.56 8.05
N GLN A 144 -14.85 18.41 9.24
CA GLN A 144 -13.83 17.42 9.56
C GLN A 144 -14.38 16.03 9.37
N LEU A 145 -13.58 15.20 8.69
CA LEU A 145 -13.84 13.76 8.60
C LEU A 145 -13.37 13.08 9.88
N LEU A 146 -14.20 12.20 10.43
CA LEU A 146 -13.90 11.40 11.60
C LEU A 146 -14.03 9.91 11.26
N PRO A 147 -13.24 9.03 11.92
CA PRO A 147 -13.41 7.60 11.78
C PRO A 147 -14.75 7.17 12.39
N GLY A 148 -15.50 6.36 11.68
CA GLY A 148 -16.80 5.93 12.15
C GLY A 148 -17.42 4.81 11.35
N TYR A 149 -18.59 4.43 11.81
CA TYR A 149 -19.44 3.39 11.24
C TYR A 149 -20.81 3.94 10.91
N ASN A 150 -21.43 3.37 9.88
CA ASN A 150 -22.80 3.65 9.52
C ASN A 150 -23.67 2.54 10.10
N LEU A 151 -24.47 2.87 11.13
CA LEU A 151 -25.46 1.96 11.71
C LEU A 151 -26.78 2.15 10.99
N GLN A 152 -27.31 1.09 10.40
CA GLN A 152 -28.65 1.06 9.80
C GLN A 152 -29.57 0.19 10.64
N MET A 153 -30.76 0.67 10.90
CA MET A 153 -31.78 -0.04 11.69
C MET A 153 -33.10 -0.10 10.91
N VAL A 154 -33.71 -1.25 10.91
CA VAL A 154 -35.07 -1.46 10.45
C VAL A 154 -35.98 -1.52 11.67
N VAL A 155 -36.93 -0.58 11.76
CA VAL A 155 -37.87 -0.48 12.87
C VAL A 155 -39.27 -0.77 12.36
N CYS A 156 -39.96 -1.66 13.08
CA CYS A 156 -41.35 -1.99 12.87
C CYS A 156 -42.12 -1.68 14.17
N ASP A 157 -42.97 -0.68 14.14
CA ASP A 157 -43.66 -0.10 15.28
C ASP A 157 -42.68 0.26 16.42
N GLU A 158 -42.71 -0.43 17.55
CA GLU A 158 -41.85 -0.18 18.71
C GLU A 158 -40.63 -1.12 18.76
N PHE A 159 -40.43 -1.99 17.76
CA PHE A 159 -39.40 -3.02 17.77
C PHE A 159 -38.33 -2.78 16.71
N ILE A 160 -37.07 -3.03 17.07
CA ILE A 160 -35.98 -3.13 16.11
C ILE A 160 -36.02 -4.51 15.46
N ALA A 161 -36.44 -4.57 14.19
CA ALA A 161 -36.56 -5.81 13.44
C ALA A 161 -35.21 -6.31 12.91
N HIS A 162 -34.30 -5.38 12.56
CA HIS A 162 -32.95 -5.70 12.07
C HIS A 162 -32.02 -4.52 12.27
N TYR A 163 -30.72 -4.81 12.42
CA TYR A 163 -29.68 -3.77 12.37
C TYR A 163 -28.45 -4.29 11.63
N GLY A 164 -27.70 -3.37 10.99
CA GLY A 164 -26.41 -3.64 10.34
C GLY A 164 -25.44 -2.51 10.62
N VAL A 165 -24.18 -2.85 10.84
CA VAL A 165 -23.08 -1.90 11.01
C VAL A 165 -22.18 -1.99 9.80
N TYR A 166 -21.95 -0.85 9.15
CA TYR A 166 -21.16 -0.76 7.91
C TYR A 166 -20.02 0.24 8.09
N ALA A 167 -18.88 -0.07 7.51
CA ALA A 167 -17.69 0.81 7.49
C ALA A 167 -17.75 1.86 6.38
#